data_68f36a6fec81d6242b29389d19b32be8
#
_entry.id   68f36a6fec81d6242b29389d19b32be8
#
_cell.length_a   1.000
_cell.length_b   1.000
_cell.length_c   1.000
_cell.angle_alpha   90.00
_cell.angle_beta   90.00
_cell.angle_gamma   90.00
#
_symmetry.space_group_name_H-M   'P 1'
#
loop_
_entity.id
_entity.type
_entity.pdbx_description
1 polymer ?
#
loop_
_entity_poly.entity_id
_entity_poly.type
_entity_poly.pdbx_seq_one_letter_code
_entity_poly.pdbx_strand_id
1 'polypeptide(L)'
;FTVIEKTAITEDNSTFMVLLKPQAGQKFRSGDLLAIYPANDNRERFYSIGKAKDAVQLIVKLFPDGVGSSYLHNLTKGDAIQARIMANPNFHLPASSPKIAMIANGTGIAPFLGMIEENNNEIAINLYVGFRCDNSSTQGYQSFADQHIKNKKLDNIHFAFSRTQNKQYVMDLIQRDSTYFANLLQEGGIIMICGALKMQKDVEIVLNDICQKELNK
;
A
#
# COMPACT_ATOMS: atom_id res chain seq x y z
N PHE A 1 -2.60 20.92 -5.36
CA PHE A 1 -3.62 19.89 -5.08
C PHE A 1 -4.68 20.44 -4.15
N THR A 2 -5.90 19.96 -4.27
CA THR A 2 -7.00 20.34 -3.38
C THR A 2 -7.54 19.12 -2.67
N VAL A 3 -7.76 19.21 -1.37
CA VAL A 3 -8.39 18.14 -0.57
C VAL A 3 -9.86 18.01 -0.98
N ILE A 4 -10.25 16.87 -1.50
CA ILE A 4 -11.64 16.60 -1.88
C ILE A 4 -12.37 15.75 -0.83
N GLU A 5 -11.62 14.93 -0.09
CA GLU A 5 -12.17 14.09 0.96
C GLU A 5 -11.09 13.78 2.00
N LYS A 6 -11.48 13.65 3.25
CA LYS A 6 -10.66 13.09 4.33
C LYS A 6 -11.54 12.21 5.21
N THR A 7 -11.14 10.97 5.39
CA THR A 7 -11.92 9.96 6.12
C THR A 7 -11.05 9.25 7.14
N ALA A 8 -11.53 9.15 8.37
CA ALA A 8 -10.88 8.31 9.38
C ALA A 8 -10.91 6.83 8.94
N ILE A 9 -9.79 6.16 9.06
CA ILE A 9 -9.70 4.71 8.84
C ILE A 9 -9.79 3.97 10.17
N THR A 10 -9.14 4.49 11.23
CA THR A 10 -9.20 3.93 12.58
C THR A 10 -10.11 4.77 13.48
N GLU A 11 -10.75 4.13 14.46
CA GLU A 11 -11.67 4.78 15.39
C GLU A 11 -11.03 5.93 16.19
N ASP A 12 -9.72 5.79 16.49
CA ASP A 12 -8.92 6.80 17.18
C ASP A 12 -8.39 7.91 16.27
N ASN A 13 -8.80 7.95 14.99
CA ASN A 13 -8.29 8.86 13.98
C ASN A 13 -6.76 8.82 13.79
N SER A 14 -6.06 7.83 14.33
CA SER A 14 -4.61 7.71 14.17
C SER A 14 -4.19 7.30 12.77
N THR A 15 -5.11 6.74 11.97
CA THR A 15 -4.91 6.45 10.56
C THR A 15 -6.09 6.99 9.77
N PHE A 16 -5.80 7.70 8.71
CA PHE A 16 -6.81 8.36 7.89
C PHE A 16 -6.44 8.33 6.41
N MET A 17 -7.45 8.42 5.56
CA MET A 17 -7.32 8.57 4.11
C MET A 17 -7.51 10.04 3.74
N VAL A 18 -6.72 10.50 2.78
CA VAL A 18 -6.90 11.80 2.12
C VAL A 18 -6.97 11.59 0.62
N LEU A 19 -8.02 12.10 0.00
CA LEU A 19 -8.14 12.19 -1.45
C LEU A 19 -7.83 13.62 -1.90
N LEU A 20 -6.90 13.72 -2.84
CA LEU A 20 -6.41 14.99 -3.36
C LEU A 20 -6.71 15.07 -4.85
N LYS A 21 -7.40 16.15 -5.25
CA LYS A 21 -7.58 16.47 -6.66
C LYS A 21 -6.32 17.15 -7.19
N PRO A 22 -5.65 16.60 -8.21
CA PRO A 22 -4.54 17.27 -8.87
C PRO A 22 -5.01 18.48 -9.67
N GLN A 23 -4.10 19.38 -10.00
CA GLN A 23 -4.36 20.44 -10.98
C GLN A 23 -4.61 19.82 -12.37
N ALA A 24 -5.34 20.53 -13.21
CA ALA A 24 -5.66 20.07 -14.56
C ALA A 24 -4.40 19.71 -15.37
N GLY A 25 -4.41 18.55 -16.03
CA GLY A 25 -3.33 18.05 -16.85
C GLY A 25 -2.20 17.32 -16.10
N GLN A 26 -2.22 17.26 -14.78
CA GLN A 26 -1.20 16.54 -14.02
C GLN A 26 -1.45 15.03 -14.08
N LYS A 27 -0.49 14.30 -14.65
CA LYS A 27 -0.53 12.83 -14.74
C LYS A 27 0.16 12.19 -13.54
N PHE A 28 -0.36 11.07 -13.08
CA PHE A 28 0.23 10.25 -12.03
C PHE A 28 -0.28 8.81 -12.13
N ARG A 29 0.42 7.89 -11.49
CA ARG A 29 0.07 6.46 -11.42
C ARG A 29 0.15 5.97 -9.97
N SER A 30 -0.57 4.91 -9.64
CA SER A 30 -0.38 4.19 -8.38
C SER A 30 1.06 3.72 -8.26
N GLY A 31 1.69 4.00 -7.10
CA GLY A 31 3.11 3.71 -6.86
C GLY A 31 4.04 4.90 -7.05
N ASP A 32 3.61 6.00 -7.68
CA ASP A 32 4.34 7.28 -7.63
C ASP A 32 4.40 7.81 -6.20
N LEU A 33 5.21 8.83 -5.99
CA LEU A 33 5.31 9.53 -4.72
C LEU A 33 4.68 10.93 -4.81
N LEU A 34 3.98 11.33 -3.76
CA LEU A 34 3.62 12.73 -3.53
C LEU A 34 4.61 13.34 -2.56
N ALA A 35 5.37 14.33 -3.03
CA ALA A 35 6.19 15.18 -2.19
C ALA A 35 5.33 16.37 -1.72
N ILE A 36 5.11 16.48 -0.43
CA ILE A 36 4.40 17.61 0.18
C ILE A 36 5.36 18.54 0.90
N TYR A 37 4.98 19.81 0.97
CA TYR A 37 5.66 20.85 1.73
C TYR A 37 4.77 21.26 2.90
N PRO A 38 4.98 20.67 4.10
CA PRO A 38 4.21 21.10 5.29
C PRO A 38 4.42 22.59 5.56
N ALA A 39 3.37 23.26 6.02
CA ALA A 39 3.46 24.68 6.37
C ALA A 39 4.61 24.88 7.38
N ASN A 40 5.43 25.91 7.14
CA ASN A 40 6.58 26.29 7.95
C ASN A 40 7.76 25.27 8.00
N ASP A 41 7.80 24.29 7.09
CA ASP A 41 8.94 23.40 6.94
C ASP A 41 9.35 23.31 5.45
N ASN A 42 10.58 23.68 5.14
CA ASN A 42 11.12 23.65 3.78
C ASN A 42 11.54 22.24 3.33
N ARG A 43 11.43 21.23 4.17
CA ARG A 43 11.77 19.86 3.83
C ARG A 43 10.56 19.11 3.29
N GLU A 44 10.76 18.46 2.15
CA GLU A 44 9.75 17.60 1.56
C GLU A 44 9.44 16.37 2.43
N ARG A 45 8.20 15.92 2.39
CA ARG A 45 7.76 14.65 2.95
C ARG A 45 7.14 13.82 1.85
N PHE A 46 7.60 12.58 1.70
CA PHE A 46 7.20 11.70 0.62
C PHE A 46 6.17 10.69 1.09
N TYR A 47 5.13 10.53 0.30
CA TYR A 47 4.07 9.56 0.52
C TYR A 47 3.85 8.73 -0.74
N SER A 48 3.86 7.40 -0.61
CA SER A 48 3.45 6.53 -1.71
C SER A 48 1.96 6.71 -1.95
N ILE A 49 1.59 6.89 -3.22
CA ILE A 49 0.22 7.19 -3.60
C ILE A 49 -0.48 5.99 -4.25
N GLY A 50 -1.78 5.87 -3.99
CA GLY A 50 -2.71 5.15 -4.82
C GLY A 50 -3.47 6.11 -5.72
N LYS A 51 -4.02 5.60 -6.81
CA LYS A 51 -4.96 6.32 -7.66
C LYS A 51 -6.37 5.81 -7.38
N ALA A 52 -7.25 6.71 -6.96
CA ALA A 52 -8.67 6.45 -6.77
C ALA A 52 -9.44 7.30 -7.79
N LYS A 53 -9.90 6.68 -8.89
CA LYS A 53 -10.44 7.38 -10.07
C LYS A 53 -9.41 8.42 -10.57
N ASP A 54 -9.74 9.72 -10.49
CA ASP A 54 -8.89 10.83 -10.91
C ASP A 54 -8.20 11.55 -9.74
N ALA A 55 -8.31 11.00 -8.53
CA ALA A 55 -7.72 11.57 -7.32
C ALA A 55 -6.48 10.79 -6.87
N VAL A 56 -5.53 11.51 -6.29
CA VAL A 56 -4.42 10.94 -5.52
C VAL A 56 -4.94 10.49 -4.17
N GLN A 57 -4.76 9.23 -3.84
CA GLN A 57 -5.11 8.64 -2.55
C GLN A 57 -3.87 8.50 -1.68
N LEU A 58 -3.94 9.07 -0.49
CA LEU A 58 -2.98 8.83 0.59
C LEU A 58 -3.66 8.08 1.72
N ILE A 59 -2.95 7.11 2.30
CA ILE A 59 -3.28 6.54 3.61
C ILE A 59 -2.16 6.97 4.56
N VAL A 60 -2.51 7.68 5.60
CA VAL A 60 -1.56 8.35 6.48
C VAL A 60 -1.77 7.90 7.91
N LYS A 61 -0.67 7.54 8.59
CA LYS A 61 -0.67 7.37 10.03
C LYS A 61 -0.20 8.66 10.69
N LEU A 62 -0.99 9.16 11.65
CA LEU A 62 -0.62 10.28 12.48
C LEU A 62 0.50 9.87 13.44
N PHE A 63 1.58 10.61 13.42
CA PHE A 63 2.64 10.55 14.41
C PHE A 63 2.58 11.85 15.22
N PRO A 64 2.54 11.82 16.56
CA PRO A 64 2.38 13.02 17.40
C PRO A 64 3.38 14.13 17.08
N ASP A 65 4.64 13.76 16.82
CA ASP A 65 5.73 14.71 16.49
C ASP A 65 6.04 14.78 15.00
N GLY A 66 5.19 14.18 14.17
CA GLY A 66 5.40 14.06 12.72
C GLY A 66 4.87 15.28 11.97
N VAL A 67 5.74 16.22 11.59
CA VAL A 67 5.36 17.46 10.89
C VAL A 67 4.47 17.19 9.67
N GLY A 68 4.83 16.23 8.81
CA GLY A 68 4.05 15.90 7.61
C GLY A 68 2.71 15.25 7.91
N SER A 69 2.68 14.26 8.82
CA SER A 69 1.43 13.59 9.19
C SER A 69 0.47 14.50 9.93
N SER A 70 0.98 15.37 10.81
CA SER A 70 0.17 16.38 11.52
C SER A 70 -0.36 17.44 10.56
N TYR A 71 0.46 17.89 9.61
CA TYR A 71 0.00 18.79 8.55
C TYR A 71 -1.18 18.19 7.77
N LEU A 72 -1.04 16.95 7.25
CA LEU A 72 -2.11 16.29 6.52
C LEU A 72 -3.34 16.00 7.40
N HIS A 73 -3.12 15.74 8.70
CA HIS A 73 -4.22 15.51 9.65
C HIS A 73 -5.05 16.76 9.90
N ASN A 74 -4.45 17.95 9.86
CA ASN A 74 -5.15 19.21 10.10
C ASN A 74 -5.89 19.74 8.86
N LEU A 75 -5.65 19.18 7.68
CA LEU A 75 -6.36 19.59 6.46
C LEU A 75 -7.84 19.22 6.52
N THR A 76 -8.62 20.05 5.87
CA THR A 76 -10.07 19.88 5.69
C THR A 76 -10.42 19.89 4.20
N LYS A 77 -11.62 19.42 3.88
CA LYS A 77 -12.12 19.47 2.50
C LYS A 77 -12.12 20.90 1.97
N GLY A 78 -11.53 21.10 0.80
CA GLY A 78 -11.39 22.40 0.15
C GLY A 78 -10.01 23.03 0.32
N ASP A 79 -9.21 22.58 1.29
CA ASP A 79 -7.86 23.12 1.50
C ASP A 79 -6.97 22.85 0.29
N ALA A 80 -6.18 23.86 -0.07
CA ALA A 80 -5.13 23.75 -1.10
C ALA A 80 -3.80 23.39 -0.45
N ILE A 81 -3.09 22.43 -1.06
CA ILE A 81 -1.75 22.04 -0.61
C ILE A 81 -0.73 22.22 -1.73
N GLN A 82 0.46 22.67 -1.36
CA GLN A 82 1.60 22.67 -2.24
C GLN A 82 2.25 21.27 -2.21
N ALA A 83 2.24 20.61 -3.37
CA ALA A 83 2.82 19.29 -3.53
C ALA A 83 3.20 19.04 -4.99
N ARG A 84 4.08 18.08 -5.22
CA ARG A 84 4.45 17.63 -6.57
C ARG A 84 4.46 16.11 -6.65
N ILE A 85 4.12 15.58 -7.81
CA ILE A 85 4.29 14.16 -8.13
C ILE A 85 5.76 13.90 -8.46
N MET A 86 6.28 12.85 -7.90
CA MET A 86 7.55 12.24 -8.27
C MET A 86 7.28 10.88 -8.89
N ALA A 87 7.61 10.74 -10.17
CA ALA A 87 7.46 9.46 -10.85
C ALA A 87 8.34 8.37 -10.19
N ASN A 88 7.77 7.19 -10.00
CA ASN A 88 8.46 6.03 -9.47
C ASN A 88 8.21 4.81 -10.39
N PRO A 89 8.78 4.82 -11.62
CA PRO A 89 8.44 3.85 -12.65
C PRO A 89 8.75 2.40 -12.27
N ASN A 90 9.69 2.18 -11.36
CA ASN A 90 10.03 0.85 -10.87
C ASN A 90 9.01 0.28 -9.86
N PHE A 91 8.03 1.08 -9.45
CA PHE A 91 6.99 0.68 -8.51
C PHE A 91 5.57 0.89 -9.07
N HIS A 92 5.39 0.75 -10.36
CA HIS A 92 4.07 0.73 -11.00
C HIS A 92 3.58 -0.71 -11.19
N LEU A 93 2.26 -0.89 -11.32
CA LEU A 93 1.71 -2.17 -11.75
C LEU A 93 2.33 -2.51 -13.12
N PRO A 94 3.01 -3.66 -13.26
CA PRO A 94 3.58 -4.09 -14.53
C PRO A 94 2.49 -4.25 -15.60
N ALA A 95 2.85 -3.97 -16.86
CA ALA A 95 1.92 -4.15 -17.97
C ALA A 95 1.62 -5.63 -18.24
N SER A 96 2.58 -6.49 -17.92
CA SER A 96 2.47 -7.95 -18.04
C SER A 96 3.32 -8.61 -16.96
N SER A 97 2.76 -9.62 -16.32
CA SER A 97 3.45 -10.52 -15.40
C SER A 97 2.60 -11.78 -15.28
N PRO A 98 3.20 -12.98 -15.14
CA PRO A 98 2.40 -14.17 -14.88
C PRO A 98 1.64 -14.08 -13.56
N LYS A 99 2.29 -13.57 -12.50
CA LYS A 99 1.72 -13.44 -11.16
C LYS A 99 2.41 -12.32 -10.38
N ILE A 100 1.68 -11.70 -9.46
CA ILE A 100 2.23 -10.66 -8.57
C ILE A 100 1.86 -10.98 -7.13
N ALA A 101 2.84 -10.94 -6.23
CA ALA A 101 2.61 -10.87 -4.79
C ALA A 101 2.84 -9.43 -4.32
N MET A 102 1.81 -8.80 -3.77
CA MET A 102 1.88 -7.47 -3.15
C MET A 102 1.97 -7.63 -1.64
N ILE A 103 3.00 -7.05 -1.02
CA ILE A 103 3.26 -7.18 0.42
C ILE A 103 3.27 -5.80 1.05
N ALA A 104 2.39 -5.58 2.03
CA ALA A 104 2.27 -4.29 2.71
C ALA A 104 2.20 -4.42 4.23
N ASN A 105 2.51 -3.34 4.93
CA ASN A 105 2.06 -3.14 6.30
C ASN A 105 1.48 -1.75 6.53
N GLY A 106 0.40 -1.69 7.28
CA GLY A 106 -0.27 -0.45 7.65
C GLY A 106 -0.60 0.41 6.42
N THR A 107 -0.09 1.65 6.41
CA THR A 107 -0.37 2.63 5.35
C THR A 107 0.28 2.30 4.00
N GLY A 108 1.21 1.36 3.96
CA GLY A 108 1.83 0.88 2.72
C GLY A 108 0.87 0.19 1.75
N ILE A 109 -0.37 -0.10 2.17
CA ILE A 109 -1.40 -0.64 1.30
C ILE A 109 -1.88 0.37 0.22
N ALA A 110 -1.73 1.68 0.46
CA ALA A 110 -2.30 2.72 -0.41
C ALA A 110 -2.01 2.56 -1.91
N PRO A 111 -0.75 2.38 -2.37
CA PRO A 111 -0.48 2.19 -3.80
C PRO A 111 -1.11 0.91 -4.36
N PHE A 112 -1.17 -0.16 -3.57
CA PHE A 112 -1.72 -1.44 -4.01
C PHE A 112 -3.22 -1.40 -4.24
N LEU A 113 -3.99 -0.64 -3.45
CA LEU A 113 -5.42 -0.46 -3.69
C LEU A 113 -5.66 0.11 -5.09
N GLY A 114 -4.95 1.17 -5.46
CA GLY A 114 -5.09 1.76 -6.78
C GLY A 114 -4.57 0.85 -7.91
N MET A 115 -3.47 0.10 -7.68
CA MET A 115 -2.97 -0.87 -8.67
C MET A 115 -3.97 -2.00 -8.91
N ILE A 116 -4.65 -2.49 -7.88
CA ILE A 116 -5.69 -3.51 -7.99
C ILE A 116 -6.90 -2.96 -8.76
N GLU A 117 -7.33 -1.73 -8.48
CA GLU A 117 -8.39 -1.08 -9.27
C GLU A 117 -8.02 -0.96 -10.75
N GLU A 118 -6.75 -0.68 -11.05
CA GLU A 118 -6.20 -0.51 -12.40
C GLU A 118 -5.85 -1.85 -13.08
N ASN A 119 -5.97 -3.00 -12.41
CA ASN A 119 -5.70 -4.32 -12.99
C ASN A 119 -6.79 -4.73 -13.99
N ASN A 120 -6.72 -4.20 -15.21
CA ASN A 120 -7.64 -4.53 -16.30
C ASN A 120 -7.13 -5.70 -17.18
N ASN A 121 -5.89 -6.16 -16.94
CA ASN A 121 -5.28 -7.28 -17.67
C ASN A 121 -5.49 -8.63 -16.96
N GLU A 122 -6.30 -8.66 -15.91
CA GLU A 122 -6.58 -9.84 -15.10
C GLU A 122 -5.28 -10.54 -14.62
N ILE A 123 -4.24 -9.75 -14.29
CA ILE A 123 -3.01 -10.29 -13.74
C ILE A 123 -3.33 -10.95 -12.40
N ALA A 124 -2.86 -12.16 -12.19
CA ALA A 124 -3.04 -12.88 -10.92
C ALA A 124 -2.30 -12.16 -9.79
N ILE A 125 -3.04 -11.57 -8.85
CA ILE A 125 -2.50 -10.78 -7.73
C ILE A 125 -2.90 -11.40 -6.40
N ASN A 126 -1.93 -11.68 -5.53
CA ASN A 126 -2.15 -12.00 -4.12
C ASN A 126 -1.64 -10.85 -3.25
N LEU A 127 -2.48 -10.35 -2.35
CA LEU A 127 -2.16 -9.25 -1.45
C LEU A 127 -1.96 -9.77 -0.01
N TYR A 128 -0.79 -9.52 0.56
CA TYR A 128 -0.41 -9.86 1.93
C TYR A 128 -0.27 -8.58 2.76
N VAL A 129 -1.09 -8.43 3.81
CA VAL A 129 -1.12 -7.16 4.56
C VAL A 129 -1.00 -7.39 6.07
N GLY A 130 -0.05 -6.68 6.68
CA GLY A 130 0.12 -6.66 8.13
C GLY A 130 -0.53 -5.44 8.78
N PHE A 131 -1.39 -5.67 9.77
CA PHE A 131 -1.99 -4.64 10.62
C PHE A 131 -1.71 -4.92 12.09
N ARG A 132 -2.07 -3.97 12.97
CA ARG A 132 -1.95 -4.18 14.42
C ARG A 132 -3.05 -5.07 14.96
N CYS A 133 -4.30 -4.77 14.62
CA CYS A 133 -5.50 -5.45 15.11
C CYS A 133 -6.48 -5.63 13.96
N ASP A 134 -7.39 -6.59 14.14
CA ASP A 134 -8.60 -6.67 13.34
C ASP A 134 -9.61 -5.65 13.87
N ASN A 135 -10.13 -4.81 12.98
CA ASN A 135 -11.08 -3.75 13.33
C ASN A 135 -11.90 -3.34 12.08
N SER A 136 -12.73 -2.31 12.22
CA SER A 136 -13.58 -1.81 11.14
C SER A 136 -12.81 -1.48 9.84
N SER A 137 -11.56 -1.03 9.95
CA SER A 137 -10.74 -0.72 8.77
C SER A 137 -10.32 -1.98 8.00
N THR A 138 -10.00 -3.07 8.69
CA THR A 138 -9.68 -4.34 8.04
C THR A 138 -10.89 -4.96 7.38
N GLN A 139 -12.09 -4.78 7.93
CA GLN A 139 -13.34 -5.16 7.29
C GLN A 139 -13.60 -4.37 6.01
N GLY A 140 -13.25 -3.07 5.97
CA GLY A 140 -13.28 -2.25 4.77
C GLY A 140 -12.34 -2.79 3.68
N TYR A 141 -11.13 -3.20 4.03
CA TYR A 141 -10.19 -3.82 3.09
C TYR A 141 -10.64 -5.21 2.64
N GLN A 142 -11.28 -5.99 3.52
CA GLN A 142 -11.90 -7.27 3.12
C GLN A 142 -13.02 -7.05 2.10
N SER A 143 -13.92 -6.09 2.35
CA SER A 143 -15.00 -5.74 1.42
C SER A 143 -14.47 -5.26 0.07
N PHE A 144 -13.39 -4.45 0.07
CA PHE A 144 -12.68 -4.05 -1.14
C PHE A 144 -12.14 -5.28 -1.89
N ALA A 145 -11.48 -6.19 -1.17
CA ALA A 145 -10.93 -7.40 -1.77
C ALA A 145 -12.01 -8.30 -2.37
N ASP A 146 -13.10 -8.55 -1.64
CA ASP A 146 -14.22 -9.38 -2.12
C ASP A 146 -14.80 -8.85 -3.44
N GLN A 147 -14.95 -7.52 -3.55
CA GLN A 147 -15.40 -6.88 -4.79
C GLN A 147 -14.41 -7.10 -5.94
N HIS A 148 -13.09 -6.96 -5.68
CA HIS A 148 -12.07 -7.06 -6.71
C HIS A 148 -11.74 -8.51 -7.08
N ILE A 149 -11.90 -9.45 -6.17
CA ILE A 149 -11.85 -10.91 -6.46
C ILE A 149 -13.00 -11.29 -7.40
N LYS A 150 -14.22 -10.84 -7.10
CA LYS A 150 -15.38 -11.07 -7.98
C LYS A 150 -15.17 -10.52 -9.38
N ASN A 151 -14.44 -9.41 -9.51
CA ASN A 151 -14.14 -8.74 -10.77
C ASN A 151 -12.81 -9.22 -11.41
N LYS A 152 -12.18 -10.27 -10.88
CA LYS A 152 -10.91 -10.85 -11.35
C LYS A 152 -9.73 -9.86 -11.38
N LYS A 153 -9.74 -8.87 -10.50
CA LYS A 153 -8.66 -7.89 -10.34
C LYS A 153 -7.71 -8.25 -9.21
N LEU A 154 -8.11 -9.17 -8.34
CA LEU A 154 -7.38 -9.69 -7.20
C LEU A 154 -7.72 -11.17 -7.06
N ASP A 155 -6.76 -12.03 -6.72
CA ASP A 155 -7.03 -13.43 -6.44
C ASP A 155 -7.34 -13.64 -4.96
N ASN A 156 -6.52 -13.06 -4.07
CA ASN A 156 -6.67 -13.25 -2.64
C ASN A 156 -6.11 -12.08 -1.84
N ILE A 157 -6.62 -11.93 -0.61
CA ILE A 157 -6.03 -11.08 0.43
C ILE A 157 -5.74 -11.91 1.69
N HIS A 158 -4.57 -11.70 2.28
CA HIS A 158 -4.11 -12.37 3.49
C HIS A 158 -3.78 -11.34 4.56
N PHE A 159 -4.42 -11.44 5.72
CA PHE A 159 -4.19 -10.54 6.85
C PHE A 159 -3.30 -11.16 7.91
N ALA A 160 -2.35 -10.40 8.41
CA ALA A 160 -1.58 -10.68 9.61
C ALA A 160 -1.85 -9.62 10.68
N PHE A 161 -2.10 -10.04 11.92
CA PHE A 161 -2.40 -9.13 13.03
C PHE A 161 -1.34 -9.26 14.14
N SER A 162 -0.60 -8.18 14.37
CA SER A 162 0.55 -8.20 15.29
C SER A 162 0.21 -7.95 16.76
N ARG A 163 -1.04 -7.59 17.10
CA ARG A 163 -1.50 -7.29 18.46
C ARG A 163 -2.80 -8.03 18.81
N THR A 164 -2.88 -9.30 18.42
CA THR A 164 -3.94 -10.24 18.82
C THR A 164 -3.34 -11.35 19.66
N GLN A 165 -4.17 -12.20 20.28
CA GLN A 165 -3.70 -13.38 21.01
C GLN A 165 -2.84 -14.28 20.13
N ASN A 166 -3.24 -14.49 18.87
CA ASN A 166 -2.48 -15.21 17.86
C ASN A 166 -1.67 -14.22 17.04
N LYS A 167 -0.66 -13.60 17.70
CA LYS A 167 0.22 -12.62 17.09
C LYS A 167 0.86 -13.16 15.81
N GLN A 168 0.67 -12.45 14.70
CA GLN A 168 1.20 -12.80 13.40
C GLN A 168 1.70 -11.56 12.65
N TYR A 169 2.81 -11.68 11.97
CA TYR A 169 3.36 -10.67 11.07
C TYR A 169 3.21 -11.11 9.62
N VAL A 170 3.37 -10.20 8.68
CA VAL A 170 3.30 -10.51 7.25
C VAL A 170 4.36 -11.54 6.84
N MET A 171 5.52 -11.56 7.49
CA MET A 171 6.58 -12.55 7.26
C MET A 171 6.13 -13.98 7.59
N ASP A 172 5.29 -14.14 8.63
CA ASP A 172 4.76 -15.46 9.00
C ASP A 172 3.81 -16.00 7.92
N LEU A 173 3.06 -15.11 7.25
CA LEU A 173 2.24 -15.49 6.10
C LEU A 173 3.10 -15.92 4.91
N ILE A 174 4.18 -15.20 4.63
CA ILE A 174 5.12 -15.52 3.54
C ILE A 174 5.77 -16.88 3.81
N GLN A 175 6.20 -17.13 5.05
CA GLN A 175 6.79 -18.40 5.44
C GLN A 175 5.78 -19.56 5.36
N ARG A 176 4.52 -19.33 5.75
CA ARG A 176 3.43 -20.31 5.61
C ARG A 176 3.21 -20.70 4.15
N ASP A 177 3.27 -19.72 3.26
CA ASP A 177 3.00 -19.87 1.83
C ASP A 177 4.31 -20.00 1.02
N SER A 178 5.40 -20.54 1.63
CA SER A 178 6.76 -20.62 1.04
C SER A 178 6.76 -21.23 -0.36
N THR A 179 6.04 -22.34 -0.56
CA THR A 179 5.92 -23.00 -1.86
C THR A 179 5.29 -22.09 -2.93
N TYR A 180 4.28 -21.26 -2.55
CA TYR A 180 3.71 -20.28 -3.46
C TYR A 180 4.76 -19.25 -3.90
N PHE A 181 5.54 -18.71 -2.94
CA PHE A 181 6.59 -17.72 -3.25
C PHE A 181 7.72 -18.33 -4.08
N ALA A 182 8.13 -19.57 -3.79
CA ALA A 182 9.12 -20.28 -4.59
C ALA A 182 8.66 -20.45 -6.04
N ASN A 183 7.44 -20.94 -6.25
CA ASN A 183 6.86 -21.10 -7.59
C ASN A 183 6.71 -19.77 -8.33
N LEU A 184 6.24 -18.72 -7.62
CA LEU A 184 6.12 -17.38 -8.17
C LEU A 184 7.45 -16.86 -8.72
N LEU A 185 8.55 -17.04 -7.96
CA LEU A 185 9.89 -16.64 -8.39
C LEU A 185 10.42 -17.49 -9.56
N GLN A 186 10.17 -18.80 -9.56
CA GLN A 186 10.56 -19.68 -10.65
C GLN A 186 9.85 -19.36 -11.97
N GLU A 187 8.59 -18.97 -11.89
CA GLU A 187 7.76 -18.60 -13.05
C GLU A 187 8.01 -17.16 -13.55
N GLY A 188 8.96 -16.44 -12.95
CA GLY A 188 9.25 -15.04 -13.31
C GLY A 188 8.19 -14.05 -12.82
N GLY A 189 7.45 -14.41 -11.77
CA GLY A 189 6.52 -13.50 -11.10
C GLY A 189 7.23 -12.38 -10.36
N ILE A 190 6.46 -11.39 -9.92
CA ILE A 190 6.97 -10.17 -9.30
C ILE A 190 6.49 -10.06 -7.86
N ILE A 191 7.40 -9.66 -6.97
CA ILE A 191 7.09 -9.33 -5.58
C ILE A 191 7.23 -7.82 -5.42
N MET A 192 6.15 -7.17 -4.99
CA MET A 192 6.10 -5.74 -4.72
C MET A 192 5.91 -5.50 -3.22
N ILE A 193 6.78 -4.67 -2.62
CA ILE A 193 6.79 -4.46 -1.17
C ILE A 193 6.62 -2.97 -0.87
N CYS A 194 5.64 -2.62 -0.02
CA CYS A 194 5.44 -1.25 0.43
C CYS A 194 5.11 -1.18 1.93
N GLY A 195 5.86 -0.37 2.68
CA GLY A 195 5.64 -0.21 4.11
C GLY A 195 6.91 0.17 4.86
N ALA A 196 6.94 -0.07 6.17
CA ALA A 196 8.06 0.27 7.01
C ALA A 196 9.35 -0.44 6.59
N LEU A 197 10.48 0.29 6.57
CA LEU A 197 11.78 -0.25 6.15
C LEU A 197 12.18 -1.54 6.90
N LYS A 198 11.87 -1.61 8.21
CA LYS A 198 12.11 -2.84 8.98
C LYS A 198 11.35 -4.03 8.37
N MET A 199 10.08 -3.86 8.05
CA MET A 199 9.27 -4.93 7.44
C MET A 199 9.84 -5.35 6.09
N GLN A 200 10.27 -4.41 5.25
CA GLN A 200 10.88 -4.72 3.95
C GLN A 200 12.12 -5.60 4.12
N LYS A 201 13.01 -5.26 5.06
CA LYS A 201 14.21 -6.06 5.38
C LYS A 201 13.87 -7.45 5.93
N ASP A 202 12.88 -7.52 6.82
CA ASP A 202 12.46 -8.80 7.39
C ASP A 202 11.83 -9.71 6.30
N VAL A 203 11.07 -9.15 5.36
CA VAL A 203 10.53 -9.87 4.19
C VAL A 203 11.66 -10.36 3.28
N GLU A 204 12.66 -9.52 2.99
CA GLU A 204 13.82 -9.90 2.18
C GLU A 204 14.55 -11.11 2.77
N ILE A 205 14.75 -11.14 4.09
CA ILE A 205 15.37 -12.28 4.79
C ILE A 205 14.56 -13.56 4.56
N VAL A 206 13.23 -13.51 4.76
CA VAL A 206 12.37 -14.68 4.60
C VAL A 206 12.36 -15.16 3.14
N LEU A 207 12.32 -14.27 2.16
CA LEU A 207 12.37 -14.64 0.75
C LEU A 207 13.72 -15.28 0.38
N ASN A 208 14.83 -14.77 0.91
CA ASN A 208 16.15 -15.39 0.72
C ASN A 208 16.19 -16.80 1.31
N ASP A 209 15.64 -16.99 2.51
CA ASP A 209 15.55 -18.31 3.14
C ASP A 209 14.71 -19.29 2.28
N ILE A 210 13.61 -18.82 1.69
CA ILE A 210 12.79 -19.61 0.77
C ILE A 210 13.58 -19.97 -0.49
N CYS A 211 14.30 -19.02 -1.09
CA CYS A 211 15.14 -19.30 -2.24
C CYS A 211 16.20 -20.37 -1.96
N GLN A 212 16.85 -20.29 -0.81
CA GLN A 212 17.88 -21.29 -0.41
C GLN A 212 17.28 -22.68 -0.18
N LYS A 213 16.12 -22.77 0.50
CA LYS A 213 15.52 -24.05 0.90
C LYS A 213 14.75 -24.73 -0.23
N GLU A 214 13.98 -23.97 -0.99
CA GLU A 214 13.04 -24.49 -1.98
C GLU A 214 13.64 -24.49 -3.41
N LEU A 215 14.57 -23.56 -3.70
CA LEU A 215 15.12 -23.39 -5.05
C LEU A 215 16.60 -23.78 -5.15
N ASN A 216 17.29 -24.09 -4.04
CA ASN A 216 18.72 -24.37 -3.99
C ASN A 216 19.59 -23.26 -4.62
N LYS A 217 19.20 -21.98 -4.43
CA LYS A 217 19.84 -20.80 -5.04
C LYS A 217 20.33 -19.83 -3.97
#